data_78765edbc18cf1246054b71b0eaad3af
#
_entry.id   78765edbc18cf1246054b71b0eaad3af
#
_cell.length_a   1.000
_cell.length_b   1.000
_cell.length_c   1.000
_cell.angle_alpha   90.00
_cell.angle_beta   90.00
_cell.angle_gamma   90.00
#
_symmetry.space_group_name_H-M   'P 1'
#
loop_
_entity.id
_entity.type
_entity.pdbx_description
1 polymer ?
#
loop_
_entity_poly.entity_id
_entity_poly.type
_entity_poly.pdbx_seq_one_letter_code
_entity_poly.pdbx_strand_id
1 'polypeptide(L)'
;MITVENLTKSFAGRSGPVVALDGVSLEVQAGTVLGVVGPSGAGKSTLARCVALLERPDSGAIRVDGTDLASLDGTALRAARRQIGVVPQGDSLLRQRTAAGNVALPLESAGVPGPQRRNRVAELLDLVGLTDKAGSYPDQLTSGQRQRIAVARALAAGPSVLLADEPTASLDPDTSGSVLTVLDRARAELGVTVLVATHDMAVVRRICDDVAVLDGGRVVEHGKVLDLVSDSASRTASSLLPSIDQNPLAESRFDRVADVVLVGFAAVGALLPEVTSRFGVDLNLLGGGLTRLGETPVARFRVGLTGERSDSALEWISEAGASVQRTLKGPQGVAA
;
A
#
# COMPACT_ATOMS: atom_id res chain seq x y z
N MET A 1 -3.40 -13.02 -10.31
CA MET A 1 -4.29 -12.98 -9.14
C MET A 1 -3.71 -13.83 -8.02
N ILE A 2 -3.71 -13.33 -6.77
CA ILE A 2 -3.24 -14.07 -5.59
C ILE A 2 -4.45 -14.29 -4.67
N THR A 3 -4.65 -15.52 -4.22
CA THR A 3 -5.67 -15.84 -3.22
C THR A 3 -5.02 -16.56 -2.05
N VAL A 4 -5.25 -16.06 -0.84
CA VAL A 4 -4.80 -16.66 0.42
C VAL A 4 -6.04 -17.02 1.22
N GLU A 5 -6.15 -18.29 1.66
CA GLU A 5 -7.33 -18.81 2.36
C GLU A 5 -6.91 -19.46 3.69
N ASN A 6 -7.41 -18.90 4.80
CA ASN A 6 -7.23 -19.40 6.17
C ASN A 6 -5.78 -19.78 6.50
N LEU A 7 -4.84 -18.94 6.07
CA LEU A 7 -3.41 -19.21 6.22
C LEU A 7 -2.96 -19.10 7.67
N THR A 8 -2.33 -20.16 8.18
CA THR A 8 -1.80 -20.22 9.54
C THR A 8 -0.33 -20.54 9.51
N LYS A 9 0.45 -19.85 10.35
CA LYS A 9 1.89 -20.10 10.53
C LYS A 9 2.33 -19.81 11.94
N SER A 10 3.01 -20.78 12.53
CA SER A 10 3.62 -20.67 13.85
C SER A 10 5.11 -20.97 13.79
N PHE A 11 5.88 -20.39 14.69
CA PHE A 11 7.30 -20.65 14.87
C PHE A 11 7.58 -21.11 16.29
N ALA A 12 8.59 -21.95 16.47
CA ALA A 12 9.07 -22.35 17.79
C ALA A 12 9.70 -21.13 18.49
N GLY A 13 9.14 -20.71 19.61
CA GLY A 13 9.67 -19.65 20.47
C GLY A 13 10.25 -20.21 21.78
N ARG A 14 11.03 -19.40 22.51
CA ARG A 14 11.66 -19.80 23.78
C ARG A 14 10.66 -20.15 24.88
N SER A 15 9.48 -19.53 24.87
CA SER A 15 8.40 -19.70 25.85
C SER A 15 7.17 -20.43 25.31
N GLY A 16 7.28 -21.10 24.18
CA GLY A 16 6.18 -21.77 23.48
C GLY A 16 6.04 -21.31 22.03
N PRO A 17 5.12 -21.89 21.25
CA PRO A 17 4.90 -21.50 19.86
C PRO A 17 4.41 -20.06 19.76
N VAL A 18 4.98 -19.32 18.80
CA VAL A 18 4.56 -17.96 18.45
C VAL A 18 3.75 -18.05 17.16
N VAL A 19 2.48 -17.74 17.23
CA VAL A 19 1.59 -17.69 16.06
C VAL A 19 1.87 -16.39 15.31
N ALA A 20 2.41 -16.49 14.10
CA ALA A 20 2.73 -15.35 13.25
C ALA A 20 1.61 -15.02 12.27
N LEU A 21 0.85 -16.03 11.82
CA LEU A 21 -0.36 -15.88 11.01
C LEU A 21 -1.46 -16.78 11.60
N ASP A 22 -2.66 -16.24 11.75
CA ASP A 22 -3.80 -16.88 12.39
C ASP A 22 -5.06 -16.73 11.53
N GLY A 23 -5.24 -17.66 10.58
CA GLY A 23 -6.40 -17.68 9.69
C GLY A 23 -6.46 -16.52 8.70
N VAL A 24 -5.31 -16.08 8.19
CA VAL A 24 -5.25 -14.97 7.23
C VAL A 24 -5.91 -15.35 5.92
N SER A 25 -6.89 -14.55 5.49
CA SER A 25 -7.53 -14.65 4.17
C SER A 25 -7.50 -13.29 3.49
N LEU A 26 -7.04 -13.26 2.23
CA LEU A 26 -7.04 -12.07 1.38
C LEU A 26 -6.99 -12.45 -0.10
N GLU A 27 -7.40 -11.51 -0.93
CA GLU A 27 -7.34 -11.63 -2.38
C GLU A 27 -6.65 -10.41 -2.98
N VAL A 28 -5.79 -10.64 -4.00
CA VAL A 28 -5.14 -9.58 -4.78
C VAL A 28 -5.52 -9.76 -6.23
N GLN A 29 -6.16 -8.78 -6.81
CA GLN A 29 -6.52 -8.81 -8.22
C GLN A 29 -5.29 -8.72 -9.12
N ALA A 30 -5.39 -9.31 -10.32
CA ALA A 30 -4.29 -9.25 -11.28
C ALA A 30 -4.00 -7.80 -11.70
N GLY A 31 -2.72 -7.44 -11.73
CA GLY A 31 -2.28 -6.11 -12.16
C GLY A 31 -2.56 -4.99 -11.16
N THR A 32 -2.96 -5.29 -9.92
CA THR A 32 -3.12 -4.30 -8.85
C THR A 32 -1.97 -4.33 -7.86
N VAL A 33 -1.90 -3.30 -7.02
CA VAL A 33 -0.97 -3.18 -5.90
C VAL A 33 -1.73 -3.34 -4.59
N LEU A 34 -1.45 -4.41 -3.84
CA LEU A 34 -1.94 -4.58 -2.47
C LEU A 34 -0.87 -4.14 -1.47
N GLY A 35 -1.22 -3.20 -0.60
CA GLY A 35 -0.44 -2.86 0.59
C GLY A 35 -0.83 -3.76 1.77
N VAL A 36 0.12 -4.53 2.32
CA VAL A 36 -0.06 -5.24 3.58
C VAL A 36 0.59 -4.40 4.67
N VAL A 37 -0.22 -3.80 5.53
CA VAL A 37 0.25 -2.86 6.55
C VAL A 37 -0.01 -3.38 7.97
N GLY A 38 0.67 -2.81 8.94
CA GLY A 38 0.49 -3.17 10.35
C GLY A 38 1.76 -2.92 11.16
N PRO A 39 1.67 -3.02 12.51
CA PRO A 39 2.82 -2.81 13.38
C PRO A 39 3.94 -3.83 13.15
N SER A 40 5.11 -3.56 13.73
CA SER A 40 6.20 -4.54 13.73
C SER A 40 5.75 -5.81 14.45
N GLY A 41 6.07 -6.99 13.87
CA GLY A 41 5.64 -8.27 14.41
C GLY A 41 4.20 -8.70 14.05
N ALA A 42 3.44 -7.91 13.29
CA ALA A 42 2.07 -8.25 12.89
C ALA A 42 1.94 -9.47 11.95
N GLY A 43 3.06 -9.98 11.39
CA GLY A 43 3.05 -11.13 10.48
C GLY A 43 3.27 -10.79 9.00
N LYS A 44 3.46 -9.50 8.63
CA LYS A 44 3.59 -9.04 7.24
C LYS A 44 4.67 -9.78 6.45
N SER A 45 5.91 -9.80 6.94
CA SER A 45 7.03 -10.51 6.29
C SER A 45 6.82 -12.02 6.28
N THR A 46 6.13 -12.59 7.28
CA THR A 46 5.77 -14.01 7.30
C THR A 46 4.77 -14.32 6.18
N LEU A 47 3.73 -13.48 6.02
CA LEU A 47 2.79 -13.61 4.91
C LEU A 47 3.50 -13.52 3.56
N ALA A 48 4.33 -12.50 3.36
CA ALA A 48 5.13 -12.34 2.13
C ALA A 48 6.00 -13.57 1.84
N ARG A 49 6.68 -14.14 2.86
CA ARG A 49 7.49 -15.36 2.72
C ARG A 49 6.67 -16.60 2.40
N CYS A 50 5.47 -16.73 2.97
CA CYS A 50 4.57 -17.83 2.63
C CYS A 50 4.09 -17.71 1.17
N VAL A 51 3.69 -16.52 0.72
CA VAL A 51 3.30 -16.28 -0.68
C VAL A 51 4.49 -16.50 -1.63
N ALA A 52 5.72 -16.12 -1.21
CA ALA A 52 6.95 -16.39 -1.96
C ALA A 52 7.39 -17.86 -1.96
N LEU A 53 6.70 -18.74 -1.24
CA LEU A 53 7.07 -20.13 -1.02
C LEU A 53 8.45 -20.31 -0.32
N LEU A 54 8.92 -19.28 0.36
CA LEU A 54 10.15 -19.33 1.18
C LEU A 54 9.88 -19.98 2.53
N GLU A 55 8.65 -19.85 3.03
CA GLU A 55 8.13 -20.51 4.22
C GLU A 55 6.91 -21.35 3.85
N ARG A 56 6.81 -22.57 4.39
CA ARG A 56 5.58 -23.36 4.25
C ARG A 56 4.59 -22.96 5.33
N PRO A 57 3.34 -22.70 5.00
CA PRO A 57 2.29 -22.50 6.00
C PRO A 57 2.04 -23.81 6.77
N ASP A 58 1.54 -23.71 7.99
CA ASP A 58 1.14 -24.87 8.79
C ASP A 58 -0.23 -25.39 8.32
N SER A 59 -1.12 -24.48 7.87
CA SER A 59 -2.41 -24.80 7.26
C SER A 59 -2.89 -23.64 6.34
N GLY A 60 -3.95 -23.91 5.60
CA GLY A 60 -4.51 -22.97 4.62
C GLY A 60 -3.98 -23.19 3.21
N ALA A 61 -4.42 -22.36 2.27
CA ALA A 61 -4.04 -22.45 0.86
C ALA A 61 -3.53 -21.11 0.32
N ILE A 62 -2.58 -21.16 -0.60
CA ILE A 62 -2.08 -20.01 -1.34
C ILE A 62 -2.18 -20.35 -2.83
N ARG A 63 -2.95 -19.57 -3.58
CA ARG A 63 -3.06 -19.75 -5.02
C ARG A 63 -2.52 -18.52 -5.75
N VAL A 64 -1.74 -18.76 -6.77
CA VAL A 64 -1.30 -17.75 -7.74
C VAL A 64 -1.79 -18.20 -9.12
N ASP A 65 -2.54 -17.34 -9.78
CA ASP A 65 -3.16 -17.61 -11.08
C ASP A 65 -3.90 -18.97 -11.12
N GLY A 66 -4.61 -19.30 -10.03
CA GLY A 66 -5.37 -20.53 -9.86
C GLY A 66 -4.56 -21.76 -9.43
N THR A 67 -3.23 -21.68 -9.42
CA THR A 67 -2.37 -22.80 -9.00
C THR A 67 -2.16 -22.78 -7.48
N ASP A 68 -2.51 -23.85 -6.79
CA ASP A 68 -2.25 -24.01 -5.36
C ASP A 68 -0.75 -24.26 -5.12
N LEU A 69 -0.10 -23.29 -4.52
CA LEU A 69 1.34 -23.31 -4.31
C LEU A 69 1.76 -24.17 -3.10
N ALA A 70 0.88 -24.34 -2.11
CA ALA A 70 1.19 -25.06 -0.89
C ALA A 70 1.37 -26.58 -1.13
N SER A 71 0.70 -27.09 -2.17
CA SER A 71 0.75 -28.51 -2.57
C SER A 71 1.96 -28.88 -3.44
N LEU A 72 2.74 -27.87 -3.90
CA LEU A 72 3.83 -28.11 -4.84
C LEU A 72 5.12 -28.58 -4.14
N ASP A 73 5.85 -29.43 -4.85
CA ASP A 73 7.19 -29.89 -4.44
C ASP A 73 8.17 -29.94 -5.63
N GLY A 74 9.45 -30.20 -5.32
CA GLY A 74 10.48 -30.49 -6.29
C GLY A 74 10.53 -29.49 -7.47
N THR A 75 10.33 -30.02 -8.68
CA THR A 75 10.44 -29.25 -9.93
C THR A 75 9.28 -28.29 -10.12
N ALA A 76 8.06 -28.69 -9.74
CA ALA A 76 6.87 -27.84 -9.82
C ALA A 76 7.00 -26.61 -8.90
N LEU A 77 7.48 -26.80 -7.68
CA LEU A 77 7.77 -25.70 -6.74
C LEU A 77 8.82 -24.72 -7.30
N ARG A 78 9.89 -25.23 -7.95
CA ARG A 78 10.90 -24.36 -8.58
C ARG A 78 10.31 -23.56 -9.74
N ALA A 79 9.43 -24.17 -10.54
CA ALA A 79 8.74 -23.47 -11.63
C ALA A 79 7.82 -22.38 -11.09
N ALA A 80 7.02 -22.67 -10.07
CA ALA A 80 6.12 -21.71 -9.43
C ALA A 80 6.91 -20.53 -8.81
N ARG A 81 8.03 -20.79 -8.16
CA ARG A 81 8.90 -19.72 -7.60
C ARG A 81 9.43 -18.75 -8.66
N ARG A 82 9.57 -19.15 -9.91
CA ARG A 82 9.98 -18.25 -11.00
C ARG A 82 8.88 -17.26 -11.39
N GLN A 83 7.62 -17.59 -11.09
CA GLN A 83 6.49 -16.70 -11.32
C GLN A 83 6.35 -15.63 -10.25
N ILE A 84 7.18 -15.69 -9.20
CA ILE A 84 7.14 -14.78 -8.06
C ILE A 84 8.50 -14.10 -7.92
N GLY A 85 8.56 -12.81 -8.25
CA GLY A 85 9.71 -11.96 -7.96
C GLY A 85 9.70 -11.51 -6.51
N VAL A 86 10.84 -11.51 -5.85
CA VAL A 86 10.95 -11.06 -4.44
C VAL A 86 11.98 -9.96 -4.32
N VAL A 87 11.55 -8.83 -3.77
CA VAL A 87 12.40 -7.73 -3.33
C VAL A 87 12.46 -7.79 -1.80
N PRO A 88 13.53 -8.35 -1.21
CA PRO A 88 13.62 -8.49 0.23
C PRO A 88 13.98 -7.15 0.89
N GLN A 89 13.74 -7.09 2.20
CA GLN A 89 14.15 -5.97 3.02
C GLN A 89 15.68 -5.84 3.06
N GLY A 90 16.19 -4.62 2.89
CA GLY A 90 17.60 -4.27 3.02
C GLY A 90 18.47 -4.63 1.82
N ASP A 91 19.79 -4.58 2.02
CA ASP A 91 20.77 -4.81 0.95
C ASP A 91 20.87 -6.30 0.61
N SER A 92 20.38 -6.65 -0.56
CA SER A 92 20.29 -8.02 -1.05
C SER A 92 21.14 -8.30 -2.30
N LEU A 93 21.87 -7.29 -2.78
CA LEU A 93 22.69 -7.43 -4.00
C LEU A 93 23.97 -8.21 -3.70
N LEU A 94 24.40 -9.01 -4.67
CA LEU A 94 25.68 -9.69 -4.61
C LEU A 94 26.81 -8.68 -4.87
N ARG A 95 27.65 -8.45 -3.86
CA ARG A 95 28.73 -7.45 -3.90
C ARG A 95 29.78 -7.72 -4.96
N GLN A 96 29.98 -9.01 -5.31
CA GLN A 96 30.95 -9.43 -6.32
C GLN A 96 30.43 -9.30 -7.77
N ARG A 97 29.19 -8.86 -7.97
CA ARG A 97 28.58 -8.67 -9.26
C ARG A 97 28.23 -7.21 -9.49
N THR A 98 28.37 -6.76 -10.73
CA THR A 98 27.88 -5.44 -11.16
C THR A 98 26.35 -5.37 -11.07
N ALA A 99 25.76 -4.19 -11.25
CA ALA A 99 24.31 -4.00 -11.35
C ALA A 99 23.70 -4.92 -12.43
N ALA A 100 24.26 -4.90 -13.65
CA ALA A 100 23.83 -5.80 -14.72
C ALA A 100 24.01 -7.29 -14.34
N GLY A 101 25.11 -7.64 -13.69
CA GLY A 101 25.35 -9.00 -13.20
C GLY A 101 24.37 -9.46 -12.14
N ASN A 102 23.89 -8.57 -11.26
CA ASN A 102 22.84 -8.87 -10.30
C ASN A 102 21.50 -9.12 -11.01
N VAL A 103 21.12 -8.26 -11.96
CA VAL A 103 19.87 -8.43 -12.74
C VAL A 103 19.92 -9.69 -13.61
N ALA A 104 21.09 -10.06 -14.12
CA ALA A 104 21.26 -11.26 -14.95
C ALA A 104 21.09 -12.58 -14.17
N LEU A 105 21.29 -12.58 -12.86
CA LEU A 105 21.37 -13.80 -12.03
C LEU A 105 20.17 -14.75 -12.18
N PRO A 106 18.89 -14.29 -12.10
CA PRO A 106 17.74 -15.18 -12.28
C PRO A 106 17.67 -15.78 -13.69
N LEU A 107 18.09 -15.02 -14.71
CA LEU A 107 18.13 -15.47 -16.11
C LEU A 107 19.24 -16.51 -16.34
N GLU A 108 20.38 -16.36 -15.70
CA GLU A 108 21.47 -17.35 -15.69
C GLU A 108 20.99 -18.66 -15.08
N SER A 109 20.32 -18.57 -13.93
CA SER A 109 19.76 -19.73 -13.23
C SER A 109 18.65 -20.44 -14.02
N ALA A 110 17.96 -19.70 -14.91
CA ALA A 110 16.95 -20.24 -15.81
C ALA A 110 17.54 -20.77 -17.13
N GLY A 111 18.86 -20.65 -17.35
CA GLY A 111 19.51 -21.10 -18.56
C GLY A 111 19.24 -20.22 -19.81
N VAL A 112 18.83 -18.96 -19.61
CA VAL A 112 18.53 -18.04 -20.74
C VAL A 112 19.80 -17.76 -21.55
N PRO A 113 19.76 -17.91 -22.90
CA PRO A 113 20.92 -17.66 -23.75
C PRO A 113 21.50 -16.24 -23.63
N GLY A 114 22.82 -16.11 -23.77
CA GLY A 114 23.54 -14.86 -23.54
C GLY A 114 23.00 -13.63 -24.28
N PRO A 115 22.65 -13.68 -25.56
CA PRO A 115 22.08 -12.53 -26.27
C PRO A 115 20.74 -12.10 -25.72
N GLN A 116 19.80 -13.04 -25.49
CA GLN A 116 18.48 -12.75 -24.92
C GLN A 116 18.60 -12.19 -23.48
N ARG A 117 19.51 -12.77 -22.69
CA ARG A 117 19.80 -12.31 -21.34
C ARG A 117 20.29 -10.86 -21.32
N ARG A 118 21.23 -10.50 -22.21
CA ARG A 118 21.74 -9.12 -22.30
C ARG A 118 20.63 -8.12 -22.65
N ASN A 119 19.78 -8.45 -23.62
CA ASN A 119 18.66 -7.59 -24.02
C ASN A 119 17.70 -7.38 -22.84
N ARG A 120 17.30 -8.47 -22.15
CA ARG A 120 16.40 -8.38 -21.02
C ARG A 120 16.98 -7.57 -19.85
N VAL A 121 18.28 -7.72 -19.57
CA VAL A 121 18.98 -6.92 -18.56
C VAL A 121 18.98 -5.44 -18.93
N ALA A 122 19.22 -5.09 -20.19
CA ALA A 122 19.20 -3.71 -20.65
C ALA A 122 17.80 -3.08 -20.52
N GLU A 123 16.73 -3.78 -20.93
CA GLU A 123 15.34 -3.35 -20.76
C GLU A 123 15.01 -3.06 -19.28
N LEU A 124 15.42 -3.95 -18.38
CA LEU A 124 15.13 -3.78 -16.96
C LEU A 124 15.95 -2.68 -16.30
N LEU A 125 17.19 -2.48 -16.73
CA LEU A 125 17.99 -1.33 -16.28
C LEU A 125 17.41 -0.01 -16.76
N ASP A 126 16.83 0.02 -17.96
CA ASP A 126 16.09 1.18 -18.46
C ASP A 126 14.79 1.42 -17.67
N LEU A 127 14.01 0.36 -17.41
CA LEU A 127 12.81 0.42 -16.60
C LEU A 127 13.06 1.10 -15.24
N VAL A 128 14.19 0.76 -14.59
CA VAL A 128 14.56 1.32 -13.28
C VAL A 128 15.39 2.59 -13.36
N GLY A 129 15.67 3.11 -14.59
CA GLY A 129 16.41 4.34 -14.83
C GLY A 129 17.88 4.28 -14.38
N LEU A 130 18.56 3.14 -14.62
CA LEU A 130 19.94 2.90 -14.19
C LEU A 130 20.82 2.27 -15.28
N THR A 131 20.54 2.55 -16.55
CA THR A 131 21.30 2.06 -17.69
C THR A 131 22.77 2.49 -17.62
N ASP A 132 23.05 3.72 -17.19
CA ASP A 132 24.38 4.28 -16.99
C ASP A 132 25.17 3.62 -15.85
N LYS A 133 24.48 2.90 -14.95
CA LYS A 133 25.06 2.18 -13.81
C LYS A 133 25.23 0.68 -14.02
N ALA A 134 25.00 0.18 -15.24
CA ALA A 134 25.09 -1.25 -15.56
C ALA A 134 26.39 -1.93 -15.11
N GLY A 135 27.53 -1.22 -15.27
CA GLY A 135 28.86 -1.69 -14.87
C GLY A 135 29.22 -1.43 -13.40
N SER A 136 28.42 -0.68 -12.65
CA SER A 136 28.73 -0.32 -11.26
C SER A 136 28.53 -1.50 -10.31
N TYR A 137 29.39 -1.62 -9.31
CA TYR A 137 29.23 -2.57 -8.22
C TYR A 137 28.34 -1.98 -7.11
N PRO A 138 27.71 -2.81 -6.26
CA PRO A 138 26.81 -2.34 -5.20
C PRO A 138 27.39 -1.26 -4.29
N ASP A 139 28.68 -1.32 -3.98
CA ASP A 139 29.38 -0.34 -3.14
C ASP A 139 29.54 1.04 -3.82
N GLN A 140 29.36 1.12 -5.12
CA GLN A 140 29.38 2.35 -5.92
C GLN A 140 27.98 2.96 -6.13
N LEU A 141 26.94 2.31 -5.61
CA LEU A 141 25.54 2.69 -5.78
C LEU A 141 24.98 3.26 -4.47
N THR A 142 24.10 4.26 -4.58
CA THR A 142 23.32 4.73 -3.43
C THR A 142 22.33 3.66 -2.95
N SER A 143 21.78 3.80 -1.74
CA SER A 143 20.77 2.88 -1.20
C SER A 143 19.55 2.73 -2.13
N GLY A 144 19.02 3.84 -2.64
CA GLY A 144 17.91 3.83 -3.59
C GLY A 144 18.26 3.21 -4.94
N GLN A 145 19.48 3.43 -5.44
CA GLN A 145 19.96 2.75 -6.65
C GLN A 145 20.06 1.24 -6.44
N ARG A 146 20.63 0.79 -5.32
CA ARG A 146 20.66 -0.64 -4.97
C ARG A 146 19.26 -1.25 -4.89
N GLN A 147 18.31 -0.53 -4.28
CA GLN A 147 16.94 -1.00 -4.17
C GLN A 147 16.27 -1.12 -5.54
N ARG A 148 16.46 -0.14 -6.44
CA ARG A 148 15.94 -0.21 -7.81
C ARG A 148 16.57 -1.37 -8.62
N ILE A 149 17.86 -1.65 -8.45
CA ILE A 149 18.49 -2.84 -9.03
C ILE A 149 17.91 -4.14 -8.45
N ALA A 150 17.57 -4.17 -7.14
CA ALA A 150 16.91 -5.33 -6.54
C ALA A 150 15.51 -5.56 -7.16
N VAL A 151 14.76 -4.51 -7.44
CA VAL A 151 13.49 -4.59 -8.19
C VAL A 151 13.72 -5.13 -9.60
N ALA A 152 14.68 -4.59 -10.35
CA ALA A 152 15.02 -5.08 -11.70
C ALA A 152 15.40 -6.58 -11.68
N ARG A 153 16.19 -7.00 -10.70
CA ARG A 153 16.56 -8.41 -10.51
C ARG A 153 15.32 -9.29 -10.25
N ALA A 154 14.40 -8.83 -9.40
CA ALA A 154 13.18 -9.57 -9.09
C ALA A 154 12.28 -9.74 -10.32
N LEU A 155 12.27 -8.77 -11.23
CA LEU A 155 11.49 -8.77 -12.49
C LEU A 155 12.17 -9.55 -13.63
N ALA A 156 13.42 -9.97 -13.47
CA ALA A 156 14.22 -10.51 -14.57
C ALA A 156 13.59 -11.76 -15.21
N ALA A 157 13.10 -12.70 -14.42
CA ALA A 157 12.49 -13.94 -14.90
C ALA A 157 11.09 -13.76 -15.52
N GLY A 158 10.55 -12.55 -15.57
CA GLY A 158 9.19 -12.27 -16.06
C GLY A 158 8.10 -12.80 -15.12
N PRO A 159 8.15 -12.48 -13.81
CA PRO A 159 7.16 -12.98 -12.86
C PRO A 159 5.78 -12.35 -13.09
N SER A 160 4.70 -13.07 -12.75
CA SER A 160 3.34 -12.51 -12.71
C SER A 160 3.05 -11.79 -11.38
N VAL A 161 3.84 -12.08 -10.34
CA VAL A 161 3.71 -11.48 -8.99
C VAL A 161 5.06 -10.92 -8.55
N LEU A 162 5.05 -9.72 -8.00
CA LEU A 162 6.18 -9.08 -7.33
C LEU A 162 5.85 -8.85 -5.86
N LEU A 163 6.65 -9.44 -4.97
CA LEU A 163 6.57 -9.24 -3.53
C LEU A 163 7.67 -8.29 -3.10
N ALA A 164 7.31 -7.20 -2.44
CA ALA A 164 8.26 -6.23 -1.91
C ALA A 164 8.09 -6.13 -0.38
N ASP A 165 9.10 -6.58 0.36
CA ASP A 165 9.10 -6.52 1.82
C ASP A 165 9.88 -5.28 2.27
N GLU A 166 9.16 -4.28 2.81
CA GLU A 166 9.69 -3.01 3.28
C GLU A 166 10.60 -2.30 2.23
N PRO A 167 10.13 -2.09 0.98
CA PRO A 167 10.99 -1.66 -0.13
C PRO A 167 11.58 -0.26 0.03
N THR A 168 11.04 0.55 0.94
CA THR A 168 11.45 1.93 1.21
C THR A 168 12.07 2.11 2.60
N ALA A 169 12.22 1.03 3.37
CA ALA A 169 12.78 1.11 4.72
C ALA A 169 14.18 1.73 4.69
N SER A 170 14.43 2.65 5.61
CA SER A 170 15.71 3.37 5.75
C SER A 170 16.13 4.23 4.55
N LEU A 171 15.20 4.57 3.66
CA LEU A 171 15.40 5.54 2.59
C LEU A 171 14.81 6.90 2.99
N ASP A 172 15.42 7.97 2.50
CA ASP A 172 14.83 9.31 2.59
C ASP A 172 13.56 9.42 1.70
N PRO A 173 12.69 10.41 1.93
CA PRO A 173 11.41 10.54 1.21
C PRO A 173 11.55 10.61 -0.32
N ASP A 174 12.55 11.34 -0.84
CA ASP A 174 12.75 11.51 -2.28
C ASP A 174 13.22 10.21 -2.93
N THR A 175 14.16 9.53 -2.28
CA THR A 175 14.66 8.22 -2.68
C THR A 175 13.55 7.16 -2.61
N SER A 176 12.75 7.15 -1.56
CA SER A 176 11.56 6.30 -1.41
C SER A 176 10.60 6.54 -2.57
N GLY A 177 10.32 7.81 -2.90
CA GLY A 177 9.49 8.17 -4.04
C GLY A 177 9.96 7.58 -5.35
N SER A 178 11.27 7.56 -5.61
CA SER A 178 11.84 6.99 -6.84
C SER A 178 11.69 5.46 -6.92
N VAL A 179 11.83 4.75 -5.79
CA VAL A 179 11.60 3.29 -5.72
C VAL A 179 10.13 2.95 -5.96
N LEU A 180 9.20 3.70 -5.34
CA LEU A 180 7.76 3.49 -5.54
C LEU A 180 7.34 3.74 -6.99
N THR A 181 7.90 4.76 -7.65
CA THR A 181 7.68 5.01 -9.08
C THR A 181 8.12 3.81 -9.93
N VAL A 182 9.22 3.15 -9.59
CA VAL A 182 9.67 1.94 -10.31
C VAL A 182 8.71 0.77 -10.10
N LEU A 183 8.17 0.58 -8.89
CA LEU A 183 7.17 -0.47 -8.62
C LEU A 183 5.88 -0.22 -9.42
N ASP A 184 5.42 1.02 -9.47
CA ASP A 184 4.23 1.39 -10.24
C ASP A 184 4.45 1.25 -11.75
N ARG A 185 5.62 1.67 -12.28
CA ARG A 185 6.00 1.40 -13.67
C ARG A 185 6.05 -0.08 -14.00
N ALA A 186 6.61 -0.91 -13.12
CA ALA A 186 6.63 -2.36 -13.31
C ALA A 186 5.21 -2.92 -13.43
N ARG A 187 4.27 -2.47 -12.59
CA ARG A 187 2.86 -2.82 -12.69
C ARG A 187 2.25 -2.37 -14.03
N ALA A 188 2.43 -1.10 -14.38
CA ALA A 188 1.81 -0.51 -15.57
C ALA A 188 2.37 -1.07 -16.88
N GLU A 189 3.70 -1.24 -16.98
CA GLU A 189 4.38 -1.64 -18.23
C GLU A 189 4.48 -3.17 -18.40
N LEU A 190 4.59 -3.92 -17.29
CA LEU A 190 4.76 -5.39 -17.34
C LEU A 190 3.50 -6.16 -16.90
N GLY A 191 2.45 -5.49 -16.41
CA GLY A 191 1.22 -6.13 -15.95
C GLY A 191 1.38 -6.96 -14.67
N VAL A 192 2.47 -6.77 -13.92
CA VAL A 192 2.76 -7.56 -12.72
C VAL A 192 1.83 -7.17 -11.56
N THR A 193 1.34 -8.17 -10.82
CA THR A 193 0.61 -7.96 -9.57
C THR A 193 1.59 -7.71 -8.45
N VAL A 194 1.42 -6.65 -7.68
CA VAL A 194 2.39 -6.25 -6.64
C VAL A 194 1.78 -6.41 -5.25
N LEU A 195 2.48 -7.09 -4.34
CA LEU A 195 2.18 -7.10 -2.92
C LEU A 195 3.32 -6.41 -2.18
N VAL A 196 3.00 -5.32 -1.49
CA VAL A 196 3.97 -4.55 -0.70
C VAL A 196 3.66 -4.73 0.78
N ALA A 197 4.59 -5.35 1.52
CA ALA A 197 4.54 -5.39 2.98
C ALA A 197 5.25 -4.14 3.53
N THR A 198 4.57 -3.32 4.32
CA THR A 198 5.16 -2.11 4.88
C THR A 198 4.44 -1.65 6.15
N HIS A 199 5.09 -0.81 6.94
CA HIS A 199 4.46 -0.07 8.03
C HIS A 199 4.26 1.42 7.67
N ASP A 200 4.73 1.84 6.49
CA ASP A 200 4.65 3.22 6.03
C ASP A 200 3.38 3.46 5.21
N MET A 201 2.45 4.26 5.76
CA MET A 201 1.22 4.64 5.08
C MET A 201 1.45 5.57 3.89
N ALA A 202 2.63 6.20 3.76
CA ALA A 202 2.99 6.98 2.58
C ALA A 202 3.12 6.09 1.33
N VAL A 203 3.58 4.84 1.50
CA VAL A 203 3.61 3.83 0.43
C VAL A 203 2.19 3.52 -0.04
N VAL A 204 1.27 3.27 0.92
CA VAL A 204 -0.14 3.00 0.61
C VAL A 204 -0.76 4.14 -0.16
N ARG A 205 -0.61 5.37 0.34
CA ARG A 205 -1.14 6.58 -0.34
C ARG A 205 -0.63 6.72 -1.77
N ARG A 206 0.62 6.33 -2.02
CA ARG A 206 1.27 6.62 -3.29
C ARG A 206 0.96 5.62 -4.40
N ILE A 207 0.94 4.32 -4.11
CA ILE A 207 0.89 3.28 -5.14
C ILE A 207 -0.15 2.18 -4.92
N CYS A 208 -0.77 2.03 -3.73
CA CYS A 208 -1.66 0.91 -3.48
C CYS A 208 -3.09 1.19 -3.97
N ASP A 209 -3.67 0.19 -4.64
CA ASP A 209 -5.08 0.16 -5.01
C ASP A 209 -5.93 -0.38 -3.85
N ASP A 210 -5.41 -1.43 -3.19
CA ASP A 210 -6.03 -2.10 -2.06
C ASP A 210 -5.08 -2.10 -0.85
N VAL A 211 -5.63 -2.22 0.34
CA VAL A 211 -4.87 -2.38 1.58
C VAL A 211 -5.46 -3.47 2.47
N ALA A 212 -4.58 -4.26 3.08
CA ALA A 212 -4.91 -5.21 4.12
C ALA A 212 -4.13 -4.86 5.40
N VAL A 213 -4.84 -4.62 6.48
CA VAL A 213 -4.24 -4.31 7.78
C VAL A 213 -4.09 -5.60 8.58
N LEU A 214 -2.84 -5.95 8.88
CA LEU A 214 -2.49 -7.07 9.75
C LEU A 214 -2.25 -6.57 11.18
N ASP A 215 -2.89 -7.24 12.13
CA ASP A 215 -2.62 -7.06 13.54
C ASP A 215 -2.70 -8.41 14.28
N GLY A 216 -1.70 -8.73 15.09
CA GLY A 216 -1.63 -10.00 15.82
C GLY A 216 -1.77 -11.25 14.93
N GLY A 217 -1.26 -11.22 13.69
CA GLY A 217 -1.34 -12.33 12.73
C GLY A 217 -2.68 -12.46 12.01
N ARG A 218 -3.62 -11.54 12.19
CA ARG A 218 -4.96 -11.55 11.58
C ARG A 218 -5.17 -10.34 10.69
N VAL A 219 -5.97 -10.47 9.64
CA VAL A 219 -6.45 -9.33 8.85
C VAL A 219 -7.61 -8.70 9.62
N VAL A 220 -7.42 -7.46 10.07
CA VAL A 220 -8.43 -6.71 10.83
C VAL A 220 -9.21 -5.72 9.97
N GLU A 221 -8.67 -5.35 8.83
CA GLU A 221 -9.32 -4.49 7.83
C GLU A 221 -8.75 -4.81 6.44
N HIS A 222 -9.60 -4.85 5.41
CA HIS A 222 -9.20 -5.09 4.03
C HIS A 222 -10.18 -4.44 3.06
N GLY A 223 -9.68 -3.77 2.04
CA GLY A 223 -10.51 -3.18 0.99
C GLY A 223 -9.74 -2.23 0.10
N LYS A 224 -10.45 -1.64 -0.87
CA LYS A 224 -9.88 -0.61 -1.73
C LYS A 224 -9.56 0.64 -0.91
N VAL A 225 -8.42 1.24 -1.18
CA VAL A 225 -7.95 2.43 -0.45
C VAL A 225 -8.98 3.56 -0.52
N LEU A 226 -9.61 3.80 -1.68
CA LEU A 226 -10.61 4.85 -1.86
C LEU A 226 -11.93 4.56 -1.14
N ASP A 227 -12.34 3.29 -1.04
CA ASP A 227 -13.55 2.90 -0.31
C ASP A 227 -13.34 3.06 1.21
N LEU A 228 -12.18 2.63 1.71
CA LEU A 228 -11.84 2.74 3.13
C LEU A 228 -11.75 4.19 3.62
N VAL A 229 -11.22 5.12 2.82
CA VAL A 229 -11.17 6.53 3.24
C VAL A 229 -12.54 7.20 3.24
N SER A 230 -13.51 6.65 2.52
CA SER A 230 -14.90 7.12 2.52
C SER A 230 -15.73 6.49 3.66
N ASP A 231 -15.25 5.40 4.27
CA ASP A 231 -15.90 4.74 5.39
C ASP A 231 -15.49 5.39 6.72
N SER A 232 -16.45 5.98 7.41
CA SER A 232 -16.24 6.62 8.71
C SER A 232 -15.86 5.63 9.83
N ALA A 233 -16.11 4.32 9.65
CA ALA A 233 -15.74 3.27 10.59
C ALA A 233 -14.31 2.75 10.37
N SER A 234 -13.68 3.07 9.23
CA SER A 234 -12.34 2.63 8.89
C SER A 234 -11.28 3.22 9.82
N ARG A 235 -10.49 2.34 10.44
CA ARG A 235 -9.33 2.74 11.23
C ARG A 235 -8.18 3.23 10.34
N THR A 236 -8.08 2.70 9.15
CA THR A 236 -7.05 3.02 8.16
C THR A 236 -7.25 4.40 7.57
N ALA A 237 -8.50 4.87 7.43
CA ALA A 237 -8.83 6.18 6.89
C ALA A 237 -8.10 7.32 7.62
N SER A 238 -8.04 7.28 8.95
CA SER A 238 -7.37 8.32 9.75
C SER A 238 -5.88 8.46 9.46
N SER A 239 -5.21 7.37 9.06
CA SER A 239 -3.78 7.33 8.73
C SER A 239 -3.50 7.72 7.27
N LEU A 240 -4.50 7.60 6.39
CA LEU A 240 -4.40 7.94 4.97
C LEU A 240 -4.78 9.39 4.69
N LEU A 241 -5.67 9.96 5.49
CA LEU A 241 -6.21 11.30 5.29
C LEU A 241 -5.42 12.35 6.09
N PRO A 242 -5.50 13.64 5.70
CA PRO A 242 -4.95 14.73 6.50
C PRO A 242 -5.47 14.72 7.94
N SER A 243 -4.57 15.01 8.88
CA SER A 243 -4.95 15.15 10.30
C SER A 243 -5.86 16.35 10.50
N ILE A 244 -6.76 16.23 11.47
CA ILE A 244 -7.61 17.32 11.94
C ILE A 244 -7.33 17.52 13.41
N ASP A 245 -6.81 18.70 13.75
CA ASP A 245 -6.64 19.10 15.14
C ASP A 245 -8.00 19.46 15.74
N GLN A 246 -8.34 18.84 16.89
CA GLN A 246 -9.56 19.13 17.60
C GLN A 246 -9.39 20.43 18.41
N ASN A 247 -10.27 21.41 18.18
CA ASN A 247 -10.34 22.64 18.96
C ASN A 247 -11.77 22.86 19.47
N PRO A 248 -12.13 22.28 20.63
CA PRO A 248 -13.48 22.35 21.18
C PRO A 248 -13.99 23.79 21.40
N LEU A 249 -13.10 24.72 21.75
CA LEU A 249 -13.47 26.13 21.96
C LEU A 249 -13.84 26.85 20.65
N ALA A 250 -13.13 26.53 19.54
CA ALA A 250 -13.48 27.05 18.24
C ALA A 250 -14.79 26.40 17.71
N GLU A 251 -14.94 25.11 17.93
CA GLU A 251 -16.10 24.31 17.50
C GLU A 251 -17.41 24.74 18.18
N SER A 252 -17.37 25.21 19.43
CA SER A 252 -18.55 25.62 20.20
C SER A 252 -19.33 26.80 19.58
N ARG A 253 -18.71 27.57 18.69
CA ARG A 253 -19.31 28.74 18.03
C ARG A 253 -20.26 28.40 16.88
N PHE A 254 -20.29 27.13 16.43
CA PHE A 254 -21.07 26.68 15.28
C PHE A 254 -22.27 25.88 15.71
N ASP A 255 -23.36 25.95 14.92
CA ASP A 255 -24.56 25.17 15.17
C ASP A 255 -24.32 23.69 14.91
N ARG A 256 -23.52 23.39 13.86
CA ARG A 256 -23.10 22.04 13.50
C ARG A 256 -21.62 22.00 13.17
N VAL A 257 -20.98 20.92 13.56
CA VAL A 257 -19.60 20.59 13.18
C VAL A 257 -19.58 19.18 12.60
N ALA A 258 -18.90 19.00 11.47
CA ALA A 258 -18.77 17.72 10.82
C ALA A 258 -17.40 17.55 10.17
N ASP A 259 -16.90 16.32 10.15
CA ASP A 259 -15.79 15.92 9.29
C ASP A 259 -16.37 15.49 7.93
N VAL A 260 -15.85 16.08 6.86
CA VAL A 260 -16.28 15.84 5.48
C VAL A 260 -15.11 15.27 4.71
N VAL A 261 -15.28 14.09 4.12
CA VAL A 261 -14.31 13.48 3.22
C VAL A 261 -14.86 13.55 1.80
N LEU A 262 -14.04 14.11 0.90
CA LEU A 262 -14.36 14.32 -0.52
C LEU A 262 -13.36 13.55 -1.35
N VAL A 263 -13.82 12.80 -2.36
CA VAL A 263 -12.98 11.98 -3.24
C VAL A 263 -13.16 12.42 -4.70
N GLY A 264 -12.06 12.43 -5.45
CA GLY A 264 -12.06 12.76 -6.87
C GLY A 264 -12.40 14.21 -7.13
N PHE A 265 -13.25 14.47 -8.11
CA PHE A 265 -13.65 15.84 -8.49
C PHE A 265 -14.32 16.63 -7.36
N ALA A 266 -15.03 15.95 -6.46
CA ALA A 266 -15.63 16.60 -5.29
C ALA A 266 -14.58 17.23 -4.37
N ALA A 267 -13.38 16.66 -4.29
CA ALA A 267 -12.29 17.18 -3.44
C ALA A 267 -11.69 18.52 -3.96
N VAL A 268 -11.77 18.77 -5.25
CA VAL A 268 -11.19 19.96 -5.90
C VAL A 268 -12.25 20.88 -6.50
N GLY A 269 -13.52 20.48 -6.44
CA GLY A 269 -14.66 21.21 -7.00
C GLY A 269 -15.24 22.26 -6.05
N ALA A 270 -16.36 22.85 -6.47
CA ALA A 270 -17.05 23.94 -5.76
C ALA A 270 -18.09 23.45 -4.74
N LEU A 271 -18.09 22.14 -4.35
CA LEU A 271 -19.14 21.56 -3.52
C LEU A 271 -19.35 22.34 -2.20
N LEU A 272 -18.29 22.61 -1.46
CA LEU A 272 -18.38 23.35 -0.20
C LEU A 272 -18.79 24.83 -0.40
N PRO A 273 -18.26 25.58 -1.37
CA PRO A 273 -18.77 26.92 -1.70
C PRO A 273 -20.24 26.96 -2.12
N GLU A 274 -20.75 25.94 -2.83
CA GLU A 274 -22.16 25.88 -3.24
C GLU A 274 -23.12 25.75 -2.05
N VAL A 275 -22.69 25.15 -0.96
CA VAL A 275 -23.48 25.01 0.28
C VAL A 275 -23.97 26.36 0.80
N THR A 276 -23.07 27.34 0.89
CA THR A 276 -23.38 28.68 1.42
C THR A 276 -24.44 29.38 0.61
N SER A 277 -24.31 29.33 -0.72
CA SER A 277 -25.28 29.99 -1.64
C SER A 277 -26.62 29.27 -1.70
N ARG A 278 -26.61 27.93 -1.61
CA ARG A 278 -27.82 27.11 -1.75
C ARG A 278 -28.70 27.09 -0.51
N PHE A 279 -28.06 27.02 0.66
CA PHE A 279 -28.77 26.86 1.95
C PHE A 279 -28.82 28.14 2.77
N GLY A 280 -28.06 29.16 2.41
CA GLY A 280 -27.98 30.40 3.17
C GLY A 280 -27.36 30.19 4.56
N VAL A 281 -26.37 29.29 4.64
CA VAL A 281 -25.61 29.00 5.86
C VAL A 281 -24.20 29.52 5.73
N ASP A 282 -23.59 29.92 6.83
CA ASP A 282 -22.16 30.21 6.88
C ASP A 282 -21.38 28.94 7.10
N LEU A 283 -20.45 28.61 6.18
CA LEU A 283 -19.58 27.47 6.26
C LEU A 283 -18.14 27.92 6.48
N ASN A 284 -17.51 27.40 7.53
CA ASN A 284 -16.13 27.70 7.89
C ASN A 284 -15.31 26.41 7.90
N LEU A 285 -14.08 26.47 7.34
CA LEU A 285 -13.12 25.37 7.44
C LEU A 285 -12.36 25.51 8.75
N LEU A 286 -12.50 24.52 9.64
CA LEU A 286 -11.89 24.51 10.98
C LEU A 286 -10.53 23.77 10.97
N GLY A 287 -10.31 22.88 10.00
CA GLY A 287 -9.07 22.11 9.87
C GLY A 287 -9.13 21.12 8.72
N GLY A 288 -8.05 20.41 8.53
CA GLY A 288 -7.91 19.40 7.49
C GLY A 288 -7.08 19.86 6.29
N GLY A 289 -7.25 19.21 5.16
CA GLY A 289 -6.47 19.49 3.97
C GLY A 289 -6.78 18.60 2.79
N LEU A 290 -6.02 18.81 1.72
CA LEU A 290 -6.05 18.03 0.49
C LEU A 290 -4.83 17.10 0.44
N THR A 291 -5.03 15.88 -0.05
CA THR A 291 -3.98 14.91 -0.34
C THR A 291 -4.29 14.17 -1.64
N ARG A 292 -3.41 13.25 -2.03
CA ARG A 292 -3.67 12.33 -3.13
C ARG A 292 -3.52 10.88 -2.66
N LEU A 293 -4.39 10.02 -3.20
CA LEU A 293 -4.28 8.57 -3.09
C LEU A 293 -4.07 8.03 -4.51
N GLY A 294 -2.84 7.64 -4.83
CA GLY A 294 -2.42 7.49 -6.21
C GLY A 294 -2.62 8.79 -6.98
N GLU A 295 -3.37 8.74 -8.07
CA GLU A 295 -3.71 9.92 -8.88
C GLU A 295 -4.99 10.63 -8.43
N THR A 296 -5.76 10.03 -7.52
CA THR A 296 -7.05 10.56 -7.09
C THR A 296 -6.88 11.61 -6.00
N PRO A 297 -7.35 12.85 -6.19
CA PRO A 297 -7.38 13.85 -5.13
C PRO A 297 -8.40 13.47 -4.07
N VAL A 298 -8.03 13.62 -2.81
CA VAL A 298 -8.89 13.35 -1.65
C VAL A 298 -8.72 14.49 -0.65
N ALA A 299 -9.83 15.04 -0.17
CA ALA A 299 -9.82 16.07 0.86
C ALA A 299 -10.52 15.57 2.12
N ARG A 300 -10.00 15.95 3.27
CA ARG A 300 -10.68 15.82 4.55
C ARG A 300 -10.71 17.17 5.22
N PHE A 301 -11.90 17.66 5.49
CA PHE A 301 -12.09 18.94 6.18
C PHE A 301 -13.01 18.77 7.37
N ARG A 302 -12.66 19.43 8.47
CA ARG A 302 -13.62 19.74 9.53
C ARG A 302 -14.28 21.04 9.18
N VAL A 303 -15.62 21.01 9.07
CA VAL A 303 -16.44 22.18 8.73
C VAL A 303 -17.31 22.55 9.91
N GLY A 304 -17.41 23.85 10.16
CA GLY A 304 -18.38 24.43 11.08
C GLY A 304 -19.45 25.18 10.29
N LEU A 305 -20.74 24.91 10.58
CA LEU A 305 -21.87 25.55 9.92
C LEU A 305 -22.67 26.32 10.94
N THR A 306 -23.13 27.52 10.51
CA THR A 306 -24.04 28.38 11.27
C THR A 306 -25.24 28.75 10.40
N GLY A 307 -26.44 28.56 10.91
CA GLY A 307 -27.72 28.86 10.25
C GLY A 307 -28.75 27.75 10.42
N GLU A 308 -30.02 28.09 10.26
CA GLU A 308 -31.16 27.18 10.52
C GLU A 308 -31.14 25.92 9.64
N ARG A 309 -30.54 25.99 8.41
CA ARG A 309 -30.50 24.90 7.44
C ARG A 309 -29.18 24.12 7.47
N SER A 310 -28.41 24.20 8.54
CA SER A 310 -27.11 23.51 8.65
C SER A 310 -27.24 21.99 8.52
N ASP A 311 -28.30 21.37 9.05
CA ASP A 311 -28.54 19.92 8.90
C ASP A 311 -28.85 19.53 7.45
N SER A 312 -29.73 20.27 6.78
CA SER A 312 -30.04 20.06 5.35
C SER A 312 -28.81 20.27 4.45
N ALA A 313 -27.96 21.21 4.82
CA ALA A 313 -26.69 21.43 4.12
C ALA A 313 -25.74 20.22 4.22
N LEU A 314 -25.60 19.62 5.42
CA LEU A 314 -24.79 18.41 5.61
C LEU A 314 -25.39 17.19 4.89
N GLU A 315 -26.72 17.05 4.87
CA GLU A 315 -27.42 16.00 4.12
C GLU A 315 -27.14 16.13 2.61
N TRP A 316 -27.27 17.33 2.07
CA TRP A 316 -26.96 17.58 0.66
C TRP A 316 -25.49 17.30 0.30
N ILE A 317 -24.54 17.65 1.18
CA ILE A 317 -23.12 17.32 0.99
C ILE A 317 -22.95 15.79 0.89
N SER A 318 -23.66 15.04 1.75
CA SER A 318 -23.63 13.57 1.75
C SER A 318 -24.28 13.01 0.46
N GLU A 319 -25.42 13.53 0.03
CA GLU A 319 -26.10 13.13 -1.22
C GLU A 319 -25.25 13.42 -2.45
N ALA A 320 -24.43 14.47 -2.40
CA ALA A 320 -23.47 14.82 -3.45
C ALA A 320 -22.23 13.90 -3.51
N GLY A 321 -22.19 12.84 -2.67
CA GLY A 321 -21.16 11.79 -2.69
C GLY A 321 -20.00 12.01 -1.73
N ALA A 322 -20.12 12.95 -0.78
CA ALA A 322 -19.15 13.08 0.30
C ALA A 322 -19.49 12.17 1.48
N SER A 323 -18.45 11.66 2.18
CA SER A 323 -18.66 11.04 3.50
C SER A 323 -18.72 12.13 4.57
N VAL A 324 -19.81 12.18 5.32
CA VAL A 324 -20.05 13.19 6.35
C VAL A 324 -20.19 12.53 7.71
N GLN A 325 -19.25 12.81 8.61
CA GLN A 325 -19.32 12.36 10.00
C GLN A 325 -19.62 13.55 10.91
N ARG A 326 -20.83 13.57 11.47
CA ARG A 326 -21.23 14.62 12.41
C ARG A 326 -20.48 14.45 13.73
N THR A 327 -19.85 15.51 14.21
CA THR A 327 -19.23 15.54 15.54
C THR A 327 -20.34 15.76 16.56
N LEU A 328 -20.50 14.84 17.52
CA LEU A 328 -21.43 15.04 18.61
C LEU A 328 -20.96 16.25 19.43
N LYS A 329 -21.82 17.26 19.64
CA LYS A 329 -21.56 18.29 20.66
C LYS A 329 -21.37 17.56 21.98
N GLY A 330 -20.23 17.71 22.63
CA GLY A 330 -20.04 17.29 24.01
C GLY A 330 -21.15 17.84 24.88
N PRO A 331 -21.52 17.18 26.01
CA PRO A 331 -22.58 17.67 26.88
C PRO A 331 -22.29 19.12 27.22
N GLN A 332 -23.25 19.99 26.90
CA GLN A 332 -23.20 21.39 27.32
C GLN A 332 -22.97 21.39 28.83
N GLY A 333 -21.79 21.86 29.24
CA GLY A 333 -21.46 22.02 30.65
C GLY A 333 -22.58 22.81 31.28
N VAL A 334 -23.21 22.21 32.29
CA VAL A 334 -24.17 22.86 33.17
C VAL A 334 -23.46 24.12 33.68
N ALA A 335 -23.92 25.27 33.23
CA ALA A 335 -23.58 26.54 33.87
C ALA A 335 -24.14 26.51 35.29
N ALA A 336 -23.26 26.52 36.25
CA ALA A 336 -23.57 26.84 37.65
C ALA A 336 -23.12 28.27 37.92
#